data_1a9c4ff4acfb604a1047baae2d529f18
#
_entry.id   1a9c4ff4acfb604a1047baae2d529f18
#
_cell.length_a   1.000
_cell.length_b   1.000
_cell.length_c   1.000
_cell.angle_alpha   90.00
_cell.angle_beta   90.00
_cell.angle_gamma   90.00
#
_symmetry.space_group_name_H-M   'P 1'
#
loop_
_entity.id
_entity.type
_entity.pdbx_description
1 polymer ?
#
loop_
_entity_poly.entity_id
_entity_poly.type
_entity_poly.pdbx_seq_one_letter_code
_entity_poly.pdbx_strand_id
1 'polypeptide(L)'
;MKKLFNSKERMPDDMIDGYVAAYPDVVQRGVNPRVVRRTQLRSKQNKVALLIGNGCGHEPIAMGFVGEGLLDANVVGDVFSAPSADLIAEGIEEVCGEAGAVLLISRHEGDVINGNAAALMAQDDGLDVRPLLMYDDISSAPNGEEQDRRGAAGTMFIYKILGAAAETGMDITALVQLGEAVRAETRTLGAAVTSGVSPLTGEPMFSLPDDEIYIGMGVHGLSLIHI
;
A
#
# COMPACT_ATOMS: atom_id res chain seq x y z
N MET A 1 -4.06 -19.51 18.70
CA MET A 1 -5.25 -18.62 18.80
C MET A 1 -6.28 -19.09 17.77
N LYS A 2 -7.59 -19.13 18.12
CA LYS A 2 -8.66 -19.44 17.16
C LYS A 2 -8.80 -18.27 16.17
N LYS A 3 -8.89 -18.56 14.88
CA LYS A 3 -9.15 -17.61 13.81
C LYS A 3 -10.46 -17.99 13.09
N LEU A 4 -11.20 -17.00 12.64
CA LEU A 4 -12.46 -17.19 11.90
C LEU A 4 -12.20 -16.79 10.43
N PHE A 5 -12.15 -17.77 9.55
CA PHE A 5 -12.06 -17.59 8.09
C PHE A 5 -12.66 -18.82 7.40
N ASN A 6 -13.12 -18.69 6.17
CA ASN A 6 -13.73 -19.80 5.45
C ASN A 6 -12.70 -20.79 4.90
N SER A 7 -11.70 -20.26 4.14
CA SER A 7 -10.54 -21.01 3.70
C SER A 7 -9.34 -20.06 3.51
N LYS A 8 -8.13 -20.63 3.43
CA LYS A 8 -6.91 -19.84 3.25
C LYS A 8 -6.89 -19.13 1.88
N GLU A 9 -7.36 -19.83 0.86
CA GLU A 9 -7.39 -19.34 -0.53
C GLU A 9 -8.37 -18.18 -0.71
N ARG A 10 -9.44 -18.18 0.08
CA ARG A 10 -10.47 -17.14 0.03
C ARG A 10 -10.23 -15.94 0.96
N MET A 11 -9.19 -16.01 1.81
CA MET A 11 -8.96 -14.93 2.79
C MET A 11 -8.99 -13.52 2.20
N PRO A 12 -8.24 -13.21 1.11
CA PRO A 12 -8.25 -11.86 0.56
C PRO A 12 -9.62 -11.47 0.00
N ASP A 13 -10.30 -12.39 -0.69
CA ASP A 13 -11.61 -12.10 -1.29
C ASP A 13 -12.69 -11.91 -0.23
N ASP A 14 -12.73 -12.78 0.79
CA ASP A 14 -13.70 -12.70 1.88
C ASP A 14 -13.45 -11.40 2.72
N MET A 15 -12.19 -11.00 2.90
CA MET A 15 -11.84 -9.75 3.55
C MET A 15 -12.34 -8.54 2.75
N ILE A 16 -12.12 -8.53 1.43
CA ILE A 16 -12.61 -7.45 0.56
C ILE A 16 -14.14 -7.42 0.58
N ASP A 17 -14.81 -8.56 0.47
CA ASP A 17 -16.28 -8.64 0.55
C ASP A 17 -16.82 -8.06 1.86
N GLY A 18 -16.20 -8.44 2.98
CA GLY A 18 -16.56 -7.93 4.29
C GLY A 18 -16.35 -6.43 4.42
N TYR A 19 -15.22 -5.92 3.92
CA TYR A 19 -14.90 -4.50 3.99
C TYR A 19 -15.84 -3.66 3.13
N VAL A 20 -16.11 -4.05 1.89
CA VAL A 20 -17.06 -3.36 1.00
C VAL A 20 -18.46 -3.40 1.56
N ALA A 21 -18.88 -4.53 2.14
CA ALA A 21 -20.20 -4.64 2.78
C ALA A 21 -20.32 -3.75 4.04
N ALA A 22 -19.23 -3.54 4.77
CA ALA A 22 -19.21 -2.69 5.97
C ALA A 22 -19.19 -1.18 5.63
N TYR A 23 -18.63 -0.79 4.48
CA TYR A 23 -18.46 0.61 4.08
C TYR A 23 -18.98 0.91 2.66
N PRO A 24 -20.24 0.54 2.33
CA PRO A 24 -20.78 0.61 0.97
C PRO A 24 -20.89 2.03 0.41
N ASP A 25 -20.97 3.03 1.29
CA ASP A 25 -21.04 4.45 0.88
C ASP A 25 -19.65 5.04 0.55
N VAL A 26 -18.57 4.38 0.95
CA VAL A 26 -17.20 4.85 0.80
C VAL A 26 -16.46 4.10 -0.29
N VAL A 27 -16.55 2.77 -0.28
CA VAL A 27 -15.79 1.90 -1.16
C VAL A 27 -16.66 0.89 -1.88
N GLN A 28 -16.17 0.43 -3.02
CA GLN A 28 -16.74 -0.66 -3.80
C GLN A 28 -15.63 -1.46 -4.48
N ARG A 29 -15.96 -2.67 -4.94
CA ARG A 29 -15.06 -3.42 -5.83
C ARG A 29 -14.97 -2.72 -7.19
N GLY A 30 -13.78 -2.77 -7.78
CA GLY A 30 -13.54 -2.39 -9.15
C GLY A 30 -14.07 -3.41 -10.16
N VAL A 31 -13.70 -3.19 -11.43
CA VAL A 31 -13.96 -4.16 -12.51
C VAL A 31 -13.24 -5.48 -12.18
N ASN A 32 -11.94 -5.39 -11.84
CA ASN A 32 -11.26 -6.51 -11.23
C ASN A 32 -11.64 -6.60 -9.74
N PRO A 33 -12.10 -7.77 -9.25
CA PRO A 33 -12.56 -7.93 -7.88
C PRO A 33 -11.50 -7.71 -6.80
N ARG A 34 -10.21 -7.70 -7.17
CA ARG A 34 -9.09 -7.39 -6.27
C ARG A 34 -8.76 -5.89 -6.21
N VAL A 35 -9.45 -5.06 -6.96
CA VAL A 35 -9.37 -3.60 -6.86
C VAL A 35 -10.46 -3.11 -5.93
N VAL A 36 -10.08 -2.46 -4.83
CA VAL A 36 -10.99 -1.74 -3.94
C VAL A 36 -10.82 -0.26 -4.23
N ARG A 37 -11.89 0.41 -4.63
CA ARG A 37 -11.86 1.82 -5.00
C ARG A 37 -12.98 2.62 -4.35
N ARG A 38 -12.85 3.92 -4.37
CA ARG A 38 -13.91 4.84 -3.93
C ARG A 38 -15.18 4.64 -4.76
N THR A 39 -16.33 4.78 -4.12
CA THR A 39 -17.63 4.80 -4.82
C THR A 39 -17.71 5.98 -5.80
N GLN A 40 -17.14 7.14 -5.45
CA GLN A 40 -17.09 8.33 -6.28
C GLN A 40 -15.65 8.63 -6.72
N LEU A 41 -15.32 8.32 -7.98
CA LEU A 41 -14.01 8.58 -8.58
C LEU A 41 -13.95 9.99 -9.17
N ARG A 42 -13.56 10.97 -8.37
CA ARG A 42 -13.28 12.33 -8.84
C ARG A 42 -12.05 12.41 -9.75
N SER A 43 -11.18 11.42 -9.70
CA SER A 43 -10.03 11.29 -10.60
C SER A 43 -10.43 11.25 -12.08
N LYS A 44 -11.62 10.77 -12.40
CA LYS A 44 -12.20 10.85 -13.75
C LYS A 44 -12.72 12.26 -14.12
N GLN A 45 -12.60 13.25 -13.20
CA GLN A 45 -13.11 14.61 -13.32
C GLN A 45 -12.02 15.68 -13.05
N ASN A 46 -10.82 15.51 -13.57
CA ASN A 46 -9.67 16.42 -13.40
C ASN A 46 -8.99 16.41 -12.01
N LYS A 47 -9.04 15.32 -11.29
CA LYS A 47 -8.24 15.09 -10.08
C LYS A 47 -7.17 14.04 -10.36
N VAL A 48 -5.95 14.27 -9.91
CA VAL A 48 -4.91 13.22 -9.95
C VAL A 48 -5.34 12.04 -9.08
N ALA A 49 -5.33 10.84 -9.64
CA ALA A 49 -5.62 9.63 -8.91
C ALA A 49 -4.46 9.24 -7.99
N LEU A 50 -4.78 8.72 -6.80
CA LEU A 50 -3.81 8.11 -5.88
C LEU A 50 -4.17 6.66 -5.67
N LEU A 51 -3.26 5.76 -5.97
CA LEU A 51 -3.48 4.33 -5.74
C LEU A 51 -2.21 3.63 -5.29
N ILE A 52 -2.38 2.45 -4.73
CA ILE A 52 -1.30 1.54 -4.31
C ILE A 52 -1.68 0.11 -4.63
N GLY A 53 -0.68 -0.70 -5.02
CA GLY A 53 -0.76 -2.15 -5.02
C GLY A 53 0.07 -2.71 -3.88
N ASN A 54 -0.52 -3.50 -3.00
CA ASN A 54 0.19 -4.13 -1.89
C ASN A 54 -0.48 -5.44 -1.45
N GLY A 55 0.28 -6.31 -0.78
CA GLY A 55 -0.28 -7.50 -0.15
C GLY A 55 -1.27 -7.17 0.95
N CYS A 56 -2.14 -8.12 1.31
CA CYS A 56 -3.02 -8.04 2.46
C CYS A 56 -2.42 -8.76 3.69
N GLY A 57 -3.11 -8.70 4.84
CA GLY A 57 -2.72 -9.35 6.09
C GLY A 57 -2.12 -8.42 7.13
N HIS A 58 -2.05 -7.13 6.83
CA HIS A 58 -1.57 -6.07 7.73
C HIS A 58 -2.52 -4.86 7.73
N GLU A 59 -3.82 -5.13 7.61
CA GLU A 59 -4.84 -4.09 7.63
C GLU A 59 -4.71 -3.20 8.88
N PRO A 60 -5.06 -1.92 8.74
CA PRO A 60 -5.82 -1.29 7.65
C PRO A 60 -5.02 -0.85 6.41
N ILE A 61 -3.71 -1.14 6.33
CA ILE A 61 -2.89 -0.75 5.16
C ILE A 61 -3.09 -1.75 4.00
N ALA A 62 -3.54 -1.32 2.77
CA ALA A 62 -3.87 0.09 2.47
C ALA A 62 -5.37 0.28 2.22
N MET A 63 -6.14 -0.81 2.19
CA MET A 63 -7.57 -0.81 1.86
C MET A 63 -8.37 0.12 2.80
N GLY A 64 -8.02 0.17 4.09
CA GLY A 64 -8.64 1.05 5.09
C GLY A 64 -8.35 2.55 4.88
N PHE A 65 -7.51 2.90 3.92
CA PHE A 65 -7.18 4.28 3.54
C PHE A 65 -7.74 4.66 2.17
N VAL A 66 -8.66 3.86 1.61
CA VAL A 66 -9.40 4.24 0.40
C VAL A 66 -10.59 5.11 0.79
N GLY A 67 -10.62 6.36 0.29
CA GLY A 67 -11.68 7.30 0.64
C GLY A 67 -11.36 8.74 0.23
N GLU A 68 -12.27 9.66 0.54
CA GLU A 68 -12.10 11.09 0.24
C GLU A 68 -10.93 11.68 1.02
N GLY A 69 -10.06 12.43 0.32
CA GLY A 69 -8.85 13.00 0.88
C GLY A 69 -7.79 11.96 1.28
N LEU A 70 -7.87 10.76 0.71
CA LEU A 70 -6.98 9.63 0.92
C LEU A 70 -6.69 8.95 -0.44
N LEU A 71 -6.62 7.62 -0.49
CA LEU A 71 -6.44 6.87 -1.74
C LEU A 71 -7.73 6.81 -2.56
N ASP A 72 -7.60 6.80 -3.89
CA ASP A 72 -8.71 6.49 -4.79
C ASP A 72 -8.91 4.98 -4.97
N ALA A 73 -7.84 4.20 -4.90
CA ALA A 73 -7.91 2.74 -4.95
C ALA A 73 -6.75 2.05 -4.22
N ASN A 74 -7.00 0.81 -3.83
CA ASN A 74 -6.00 -0.17 -3.43
C ASN A 74 -6.18 -1.44 -4.27
N VAL A 75 -5.10 -1.88 -4.91
CA VAL A 75 -5.03 -3.17 -5.60
C VAL A 75 -4.50 -4.19 -4.60
N VAL A 76 -5.35 -5.15 -4.23
CA VAL A 76 -5.11 -6.06 -3.11
C VAL A 76 -4.46 -7.36 -3.59
N GLY A 77 -3.22 -7.58 -3.19
CA GLY A 77 -2.49 -8.82 -3.40
C GLY A 77 -2.93 -9.94 -2.45
N ASP A 78 -2.23 -11.07 -2.51
CA ASP A 78 -2.42 -12.17 -1.57
C ASP A 78 -1.82 -11.84 -0.20
N VAL A 79 -2.06 -12.71 0.78
CA VAL A 79 -1.57 -12.49 2.15
C VAL A 79 -0.05 -12.38 2.15
N PHE A 80 0.47 -11.20 2.53
CA PHE A 80 1.89 -10.85 2.58
C PHE A 80 2.62 -10.90 1.22
N SER A 81 1.89 -10.80 0.11
CA SER A 81 2.45 -10.88 -1.24
C SER A 81 1.94 -9.75 -2.11
N ALA A 82 2.85 -9.07 -2.81
CA ALA A 82 2.50 -8.02 -3.75
C ALA A 82 1.58 -8.54 -4.87
N PRO A 83 0.59 -7.75 -5.34
CA PRO A 83 -0.18 -8.09 -6.54
C PRO A 83 0.72 -8.10 -7.78
N SER A 84 0.33 -8.84 -8.82
CA SER A 84 1.05 -8.84 -10.09
C SER A 84 1.02 -7.48 -10.79
N ALA A 85 1.98 -7.24 -11.68
CA ALA A 85 2.03 -6.01 -12.46
C ALA A 85 0.76 -5.80 -13.30
N ASP A 86 0.25 -6.86 -13.93
CA ASP A 86 -1.00 -6.80 -14.71
C ASP A 86 -2.18 -6.34 -13.84
N LEU A 87 -2.31 -6.89 -12.63
CA LEU A 87 -3.39 -6.52 -11.72
C LEU A 87 -3.28 -5.05 -11.25
N ILE A 88 -2.06 -4.56 -11.03
CA ILE A 88 -1.83 -3.15 -10.68
C ILE A 88 -2.16 -2.26 -11.88
N ALA A 89 -1.77 -2.65 -13.10
CA ALA A 89 -2.06 -1.91 -14.32
C ALA A 89 -3.58 -1.78 -14.56
N GLU A 90 -4.35 -2.86 -14.40
CA GLU A 90 -5.82 -2.82 -14.43
C GLU A 90 -6.39 -1.84 -13.39
N GLY A 91 -5.83 -1.81 -12.17
CA GLY A 91 -6.22 -0.85 -11.15
C GLY A 91 -5.91 0.60 -11.54
N ILE A 92 -4.78 0.85 -12.20
CA ILE A 92 -4.41 2.17 -12.73
C ILE A 92 -5.43 2.61 -13.80
N GLU A 93 -5.70 1.77 -14.79
CA GLU A 93 -6.65 2.06 -15.87
C GLU A 93 -8.04 2.41 -15.33
N GLU A 94 -8.46 1.72 -14.27
CA GLU A 94 -9.76 1.96 -13.66
C GLU A 94 -9.88 3.34 -13.03
N VAL A 95 -8.82 3.85 -12.38
CA VAL A 95 -8.91 5.11 -11.62
C VAL A 95 -8.22 6.30 -12.30
N CYS A 96 -7.26 6.08 -13.20
CA CYS A 96 -6.54 7.13 -13.89
C CYS A 96 -7.47 7.90 -14.85
N GLY A 97 -7.49 9.22 -14.74
CA GLY A 97 -8.16 10.14 -15.66
C GLY A 97 -7.16 11.01 -16.41
N GLU A 98 -7.63 12.08 -17.05
CA GLU A 98 -6.79 13.02 -17.82
C GLU A 98 -5.73 13.73 -16.96
N ALA A 99 -5.99 13.91 -15.66
CA ALA A 99 -5.04 14.52 -14.72
C ALA A 99 -3.89 13.59 -14.32
N GLY A 100 -3.93 12.32 -14.73
CA GLY A 100 -2.93 11.33 -14.41
C GLY A 100 -3.14 10.62 -13.07
N ALA A 101 -2.18 9.77 -12.71
CA ALA A 101 -2.18 9.01 -11.46
C ALA A 101 -0.80 8.96 -10.81
N VAL A 102 -0.76 9.03 -9.49
CA VAL A 102 0.43 8.70 -8.69
C VAL A 102 0.26 7.29 -8.14
N LEU A 103 1.12 6.39 -8.59
CA LEU A 103 1.23 5.03 -8.06
C LEU A 103 2.18 5.04 -6.86
N LEU A 104 1.63 4.89 -5.66
CA LEU A 104 2.39 4.77 -4.43
C LEU A 104 2.94 3.35 -4.32
N ILE A 105 4.23 3.21 -4.05
CA ILE A 105 4.91 1.92 -3.96
C ILE A 105 5.59 1.83 -2.59
N SER A 106 5.13 0.91 -1.75
CA SER A 106 5.86 0.56 -0.53
C SER A 106 7.19 -0.11 -0.91
N ARG A 107 8.30 0.35 -0.30
CA ARG A 107 9.64 -0.15 -0.66
C ARG A 107 9.86 -1.56 -0.07
N HIS A 108 9.07 -2.53 -0.54
CA HIS A 108 9.35 -3.95 -0.45
C HIS A 108 9.63 -4.47 -1.87
N GLU A 109 10.50 -5.42 -2.00
CA GLU A 109 11.06 -5.81 -3.30
C GLU A 109 9.99 -6.20 -4.32
N GLY A 110 9.02 -7.02 -3.91
CA GLY A 110 7.89 -7.41 -4.77
C GLY A 110 7.02 -6.23 -5.21
N ASP A 111 6.75 -5.28 -4.29
CA ASP A 111 5.97 -4.08 -4.61
C ASP A 111 6.74 -3.16 -5.58
N VAL A 112 8.07 -3.05 -5.43
CA VAL A 112 8.92 -2.24 -6.32
C VAL A 112 8.96 -2.83 -7.72
N ILE A 113 9.19 -4.15 -7.85
CA ILE A 113 9.27 -4.82 -9.14
C ILE A 113 7.93 -4.72 -9.87
N ASN A 114 6.85 -5.13 -9.22
CA ASN A 114 5.53 -5.18 -9.86
C ASN A 114 4.94 -3.78 -10.08
N GLY A 115 5.14 -2.85 -9.13
CA GLY A 115 4.64 -1.48 -9.26
C GLY A 115 5.34 -0.72 -10.40
N ASN A 116 6.67 -0.83 -10.53
CA ASN A 116 7.37 -0.20 -11.64
C ASN A 116 6.99 -0.81 -12.99
N ALA A 117 6.84 -2.13 -13.06
CA ALA A 117 6.39 -2.79 -14.29
C ALA A 117 4.98 -2.32 -14.69
N ALA A 118 4.05 -2.25 -13.73
CA ALA A 118 2.70 -1.76 -13.97
C ALA A 118 2.67 -0.29 -14.43
N ALA A 119 3.51 0.57 -13.82
CA ALA A 119 3.61 1.96 -14.24
C ALA A 119 4.10 2.08 -15.70
N LEU A 120 5.09 1.28 -16.10
CA LEU A 120 5.57 1.24 -17.50
C LEU A 120 4.48 0.75 -18.46
N MET A 121 3.74 -0.31 -18.11
CA MET A 121 2.62 -0.81 -18.92
C MET A 121 1.58 0.28 -19.14
N ALA A 122 1.15 0.95 -18.07
CA ALA A 122 0.17 2.03 -18.15
C ALA A 122 0.69 3.25 -18.97
N GLN A 123 1.98 3.57 -18.88
CA GLN A 123 2.61 4.63 -19.67
C GLN A 123 2.67 4.25 -21.17
N ASP A 124 2.96 2.99 -21.49
CA ASP A 124 2.92 2.48 -22.87
C ASP A 124 1.52 2.57 -23.48
N ASP A 125 0.47 2.46 -22.64
CA ASP A 125 -0.93 2.66 -23.03
C ASP A 125 -1.35 4.16 -23.05
N GLY A 126 -0.40 5.06 -22.83
CA GLY A 126 -0.59 6.51 -22.96
C GLY A 126 -1.13 7.22 -21.69
N LEU A 127 -1.13 6.57 -20.54
CA LEU A 127 -1.54 7.18 -19.28
C LEU A 127 -0.37 7.93 -18.62
N ASP A 128 -0.60 9.15 -18.07
CA ASP A 128 0.39 9.83 -17.23
C ASP A 128 0.39 9.22 -15.83
N VAL A 129 1.25 8.23 -15.63
CA VAL A 129 1.41 7.53 -14.35
C VAL A 129 2.81 7.79 -13.80
N ARG A 130 2.87 8.24 -12.53
CA ARG A 130 4.13 8.53 -11.87
C ARG A 130 4.26 7.69 -10.60
N PRO A 131 5.26 6.77 -10.55
CA PRO A 131 5.53 6.02 -9.34
C PRO A 131 6.17 6.91 -8.28
N LEU A 132 5.75 6.74 -7.01
CA LEU A 132 6.35 7.36 -5.84
C LEU A 132 6.68 6.28 -4.81
N LEU A 133 7.98 6.02 -4.62
CA LEU A 133 8.47 5.08 -3.61
C LEU A 133 8.32 5.67 -2.21
N MET A 134 7.84 4.85 -1.26
CA MET A 134 7.70 5.18 0.15
C MET A 134 8.70 4.35 0.96
N TYR A 135 9.55 5.02 1.76
CA TYR A 135 10.62 4.39 2.54
C TYR A 135 10.89 5.18 3.83
N ASP A 136 10.22 4.80 4.90
CA ASP A 136 10.20 5.51 6.17
C ASP A 136 10.81 4.75 7.36
N ASP A 137 11.04 3.43 7.23
CA ASP A 137 11.57 2.59 8.30
C ASP A 137 13.07 2.81 8.51
N ILE A 138 13.42 3.60 9.53
CA ILE A 138 14.81 3.97 9.83
C ILE A 138 15.67 2.80 10.30
N SER A 139 15.06 1.68 10.68
CA SER A 139 15.78 0.49 11.14
C SER A 139 16.28 -0.38 9.99
N SER A 140 15.76 -0.18 8.77
CA SER A 140 16.01 -1.10 7.66
C SER A 140 17.16 -0.70 6.74
N ALA A 141 17.64 0.56 6.80
CA ALA A 141 18.89 1.00 6.19
C ALA A 141 19.44 2.25 6.88
N PRO A 142 20.77 2.45 6.89
CA PRO A 142 21.41 3.55 7.58
C PRO A 142 21.12 4.91 6.94
N ASN A 143 21.57 5.99 7.62
CA ASN A 143 21.56 7.32 7.04
C ASN A 143 22.55 7.39 5.87
N GLY A 144 22.10 7.99 4.76
CA GLY A 144 22.81 8.05 3.47
C GLY A 144 22.35 6.98 2.47
N GLU A 145 21.58 5.99 2.92
CA GLU A 145 20.99 4.91 2.12
C GLU A 145 19.45 4.87 2.30
N GLU A 146 18.84 6.05 2.47
CA GLU A 146 17.42 6.17 2.80
C GLU A 146 16.50 5.48 1.77
N GLN A 147 16.88 5.51 0.50
CA GLN A 147 16.14 4.85 -0.60
C GLN A 147 16.06 3.32 -0.45
N ASP A 148 16.91 2.73 0.40
CA ASP A 148 16.91 1.28 0.64
C ASP A 148 16.07 0.91 1.87
N ARG A 149 15.53 1.89 2.58
CA ARG A 149 14.60 1.66 3.69
C ARG A 149 13.29 1.08 3.19
N ARG A 150 12.66 0.27 4.03
CA ARG A 150 11.30 -0.26 3.77
C ARG A 150 10.25 0.82 3.98
N GLY A 151 9.14 0.73 3.25
CA GLY A 151 7.91 1.44 3.57
C GLY A 151 7.22 0.77 4.76
N ALA A 152 6.81 1.56 5.74
CA ALA A 152 6.15 1.08 6.95
C ALA A 152 4.94 1.98 7.30
N ALA A 153 4.60 2.12 8.58
CA ALA A 153 3.40 2.85 9.02
C ALA A 153 3.38 4.34 8.64
N GLY A 154 4.54 4.96 8.36
CA GLY A 154 4.62 6.36 7.93
C GLY A 154 3.98 6.63 6.57
N THR A 155 3.77 5.60 5.77
CA THR A 155 3.07 5.72 4.47
C THR A 155 1.67 6.31 4.61
N MET A 156 1.00 6.13 5.74
CA MET A 156 -0.33 6.68 6.01
C MET A 156 -0.35 8.23 5.97
N PHE A 157 0.77 8.89 6.36
CA PHE A 157 0.87 10.35 6.25
C PHE A 157 0.92 10.79 4.79
N ILE A 158 1.62 10.02 3.93
CA ILE A 158 1.66 10.25 2.49
C ILE A 158 0.25 10.12 1.90
N TYR A 159 -0.49 9.06 2.22
CA TYR A 159 -1.87 8.87 1.75
C TYR A 159 -2.75 10.07 2.13
N LYS A 160 -2.65 10.52 3.39
CA LYS A 160 -3.49 11.61 3.89
C LYS A 160 -3.12 12.96 3.30
N ILE A 161 -1.83 13.29 3.23
CA ILE A 161 -1.37 14.60 2.75
C ILE A 161 -1.59 14.72 1.25
N LEU A 162 -1.18 13.71 0.47
CA LEU A 162 -1.36 13.73 -0.97
C LEU A 162 -2.83 13.62 -1.36
N GLY A 163 -3.60 12.78 -0.65
CA GLY A 163 -5.04 12.66 -0.88
C GLY A 163 -5.77 13.99 -0.71
N ALA A 164 -5.48 14.70 0.38
CA ALA A 164 -6.05 16.03 0.63
C ALA A 164 -5.60 17.05 -0.43
N ALA A 165 -4.32 17.06 -0.81
CA ALA A 165 -3.79 17.96 -1.83
C ALA A 165 -4.40 17.68 -3.22
N ALA A 166 -4.55 16.41 -3.59
CA ALA A 166 -5.19 16.03 -4.85
C ALA A 166 -6.67 16.48 -4.91
N GLU A 167 -7.40 16.44 -3.79
CA GLU A 167 -8.78 16.94 -3.73
C GLU A 167 -8.88 18.46 -3.98
N THR A 168 -7.82 19.22 -3.72
CA THR A 168 -7.78 20.67 -4.03
C THR A 168 -7.44 20.97 -5.48
N GLY A 169 -7.17 19.95 -6.32
CA GLY A 169 -6.81 20.12 -7.73
C GLY A 169 -5.31 20.35 -7.97
N MET A 170 -4.45 19.94 -7.03
CA MET A 170 -3.00 19.99 -7.25
C MET A 170 -2.61 19.14 -8.46
N ASP A 171 -1.77 19.67 -9.35
CA ASP A 171 -1.29 18.93 -10.52
C ASP A 171 -0.32 17.81 -10.13
N ILE A 172 -0.13 16.86 -11.04
CA ILE A 172 0.64 15.64 -10.77
C ILE A 172 2.11 15.93 -10.44
N THR A 173 2.72 16.95 -11.05
CA THR A 173 4.12 17.32 -10.80
C THR A 173 4.29 17.87 -9.39
N ALA A 174 3.43 18.81 -9.00
CA ALA A 174 3.43 19.36 -7.66
C ALA A 174 3.08 18.30 -6.60
N LEU A 175 2.17 17.36 -6.92
CA LEU A 175 1.79 16.29 -6.03
C LEU A 175 2.93 15.31 -5.76
N VAL A 176 3.70 14.93 -6.79
CA VAL A 176 4.89 14.09 -6.63
C VAL A 176 5.95 14.81 -5.78
N GLN A 177 6.23 16.09 -6.05
CA GLN A 177 7.17 16.89 -5.26
C GLN A 177 6.75 16.99 -3.78
N LEU A 178 5.45 17.19 -3.53
CA LEU A 178 4.90 17.16 -2.16
C LEU A 178 5.11 15.80 -1.51
N GLY A 179 4.88 14.72 -2.24
CA GLY A 179 5.09 13.35 -1.75
C GLY A 179 6.55 13.07 -1.39
N GLU A 180 7.49 13.54 -2.22
CA GLU A 180 8.92 13.46 -1.94
C GLU A 180 9.31 14.26 -0.68
N ALA A 181 8.76 15.45 -0.52
CA ALA A 181 8.99 16.26 0.67
C ALA A 181 8.43 15.59 1.94
N VAL A 182 7.20 15.07 1.90
CA VAL A 182 6.59 14.34 3.04
C VAL A 182 7.42 13.10 3.38
N ARG A 183 7.82 12.33 2.37
CA ARG A 183 8.68 11.15 2.54
C ARG A 183 10.01 11.51 3.21
N ALA A 184 10.65 12.61 2.78
CA ALA A 184 11.92 13.07 3.33
C ALA A 184 11.85 13.40 4.83
N GLU A 185 10.68 13.78 5.33
CA GLU A 185 10.46 14.14 6.75
C GLU A 185 9.82 13.00 7.57
N THR A 186 9.36 11.93 6.92
CA THR A 186 8.69 10.81 7.61
C THR A 186 9.69 9.77 8.07
N ARG A 187 9.59 9.38 9.34
CA ARG A 187 10.41 8.33 9.96
C ARG A 187 9.53 7.42 10.80
N THR A 188 9.76 6.11 10.70
CA THR A 188 9.15 5.10 11.57
C THR A 188 10.21 4.18 12.16
N LEU A 189 9.88 3.59 13.28
CA LEU A 189 10.67 2.57 13.94
C LEU A 189 9.71 1.53 14.51
N GLY A 190 9.81 0.29 14.02
CA GLY A 190 9.04 -0.81 14.53
C GLY A 190 9.62 -1.41 15.80
N ALA A 191 8.77 -1.86 16.71
CA ALA A 191 9.16 -2.67 17.85
C ALA A 191 8.18 -3.82 18.03
N ALA A 192 8.70 -5.00 18.37
CA ALA A 192 7.88 -6.17 18.67
C ALA A 192 8.17 -6.67 20.08
N VAL A 193 7.11 -6.91 20.85
CA VAL A 193 7.18 -7.48 22.23
C VAL A 193 6.76 -8.95 22.25
N THR A 194 6.21 -9.45 21.16
CA THR A 194 5.84 -10.85 20.95
C THR A 194 5.71 -11.15 19.47
N SER A 195 5.85 -12.41 19.08
CA SER A 195 5.66 -12.83 17.70
C SER A 195 4.20 -12.75 17.27
N GLY A 196 3.96 -12.23 16.07
CA GLY A 196 2.71 -12.48 15.37
C GLY A 196 2.59 -13.96 14.94
N VAL A 197 1.36 -14.38 14.63
CA VAL A 197 1.06 -15.72 14.13
C VAL A 197 0.61 -15.61 12.68
N SER A 198 1.30 -16.29 11.77
CA SER A 198 0.94 -16.34 10.36
C SER A 198 -0.51 -16.83 10.17
N PRO A 199 -1.36 -16.10 9.46
CA PRO A 199 -2.71 -16.56 9.17
C PRO A 199 -2.73 -17.78 8.25
N LEU A 200 -1.69 -17.96 7.42
CA LEU A 200 -1.60 -19.05 6.45
C LEU A 200 -1.11 -20.36 7.08
N THR A 201 -0.10 -20.30 7.94
CA THR A 201 0.51 -21.50 8.53
C THR A 201 -0.02 -21.79 9.92
N GLY A 202 -0.42 -20.76 10.67
CA GLY A 202 -0.79 -20.87 12.09
C GLY A 202 0.43 -20.86 13.03
N GLU A 203 1.64 -20.75 12.48
CA GLU A 203 2.89 -20.76 13.24
C GLU A 203 3.35 -19.35 13.60
N PRO A 204 4.14 -19.18 14.67
CA PRO A 204 4.80 -17.92 14.97
C PRO A 204 5.70 -17.47 13.80
N MET A 205 5.71 -16.17 13.50
CA MET A 205 6.52 -15.62 12.41
C MET A 205 7.99 -15.46 12.78
N PHE A 206 8.30 -15.38 14.08
CA PHE A 206 9.66 -15.34 14.62
C PHE A 206 9.66 -15.83 16.08
N SER A 207 10.83 -16.06 16.66
CA SER A 207 11.01 -16.38 18.07
C SER A 207 11.55 -15.18 18.82
N LEU A 208 10.99 -14.88 19.98
CA LEU A 208 11.43 -13.81 20.86
C LEU A 208 11.33 -14.31 22.32
N PRO A 209 12.42 -14.26 23.12
CA PRO A 209 12.38 -14.55 24.54
C PRO A 209 11.42 -13.62 25.30
N ASP A 210 10.88 -14.09 26.43
CA ASP A 210 9.88 -13.35 27.21
C ASP A 210 10.42 -12.07 27.86
N ASP A 211 11.73 -11.98 28.05
CA ASP A 211 12.45 -10.85 28.65
C ASP A 211 13.12 -9.93 27.61
N GLU A 212 12.86 -10.14 26.30
CA GLU A 212 13.41 -9.35 25.22
C GLU A 212 12.34 -8.59 24.45
N ILE A 213 12.74 -7.49 23.81
CA ILE A 213 11.98 -6.78 22.77
C ILE A 213 12.83 -6.70 21.51
N TYR A 214 12.19 -6.81 20.35
CA TYR A 214 12.86 -6.65 19.08
C TYR A 214 12.64 -5.26 18.52
N ILE A 215 13.69 -4.48 18.34
CA ILE A 215 13.64 -3.15 17.73
C ILE A 215 14.01 -3.29 16.24
N GLY A 216 13.22 -2.68 15.37
CA GLY A 216 13.42 -2.73 13.92
C GLY A 216 12.75 -3.93 13.23
N MET A 217 11.80 -4.59 13.89
CA MET A 217 11.00 -5.63 13.27
C MET A 217 10.13 -5.02 12.17
N GLY A 218 10.25 -5.54 10.96
CA GLY A 218 9.39 -5.21 9.84
C GLY A 218 8.00 -5.83 9.94
N VAL A 219 7.08 -5.35 9.14
CA VAL A 219 5.75 -5.97 8.98
C VAL A 219 5.91 -7.45 8.59
N HIS A 220 5.02 -8.31 9.02
CA HIS A 220 5.09 -9.78 8.86
C HIS A 220 6.38 -10.47 9.38
N GLY A 221 7.07 -9.89 10.35
CA GLY A 221 8.25 -10.51 10.96
C GLY A 221 9.49 -10.53 10.09
N LEU A 222 9.56 -9.67 9.08
CA LEU A 222 10.78 -9.47 8.31
C LEU A 222 11.84 -8.86 9.21
N SER A 223 12.80 -9.68 9.65
CA SER A 223 13.95 -9.18 10.39
C SER A 223 14.91 -8.46 9.43
N LEU A 224 15.71 -7.55 9.97
CA LEU A 224 16.92 -7.12 9.28
C LEU A 224 17.75 -8.36 8.96
N ILE A 225 18.21 -8.48 7.72
CA ILE A 225 19.35 -9.31 7.43
C ILE A 225 20.43 -8.81 8.37
N HIS A 226 20.92 -9.67 9.26
CA HIS A 226 21.98 -9.30 10.17
C HIS A 226 23.14 -8.71 9.38
N ILE A 227 23.39 -7.43 9.59
CA ILE A 227 24.66 -6.80 9.25
C ILE A 227 25.57 -6.96 10.44
#